data_d41252e65e518820404155646b7f5006
#
_entry.id   d41252e65e518820404155646b7f5006
#
_cell.length_a   1.000
_cell.length_b   1.000
_cell.length_c   1.000
_cell.angle_alpha   90.00
_cell.angle_beta   90.00
_cell.angle_gamma   90.00
#
_symmetry.space_group_name_H-M   'P 1'
#
loop_
_entity.id
_entity.type
_entity.pdbx_description
1 polymer ?
#
loop_
_entity_poly.entity_id
_entity_poly.type
_entity_poly.pdbx_seq_one_letter_code
_entity_poly.pdbx_strand_id
1 'polypeptide(L)'
;MVLTGRSTVETARHFGYSQSVIVKWLQRARLLPQNAHIIPTRTSRPYSHPNALSHEMISLIIEYRQRYRRCAFFLHHMLLRDGHSVSLSSVKRVLKRCEMSRFSRWKKWHRYPPRPMAERPGILVEIDTIHDGPHDDRLYVYTLLDVCSRVAYAVPEQHISTHRSLRFVRQAGKILPFSVQTLQSDHGPEFSKWFTKQIVHDGMVHRHSRVRQPNDNAHLERFNRTIQEECLDRIPRSLKSWQKEIPEYLRYYNGERPHMGIQMKTPNEIIKAIPRY
;
A
#
# COMPACT_ATOMS: atom_id res chain seq x y z
N MET A 1 -41.70 -23.44 -13.55
CA MET A 1 -42.10 -24.69 -14.22
C MET A 1 -43.00 -25.58 -13.37
N VAL A 2 -42.56 -26.09 -12.21
CA VAL A 2 -43.48 -26.97 -11.39
C VAL A 2 -44.66 -26.19 -10.83
N LEU A 3 -44.46 -24.93 -10.42
CA LEU A 3 -45.55 -24.06 -9.97
C LEU A 3 -46.53 -23.67 -11.09
N THR A 4 -46.16 -23.89 -12.36
CA THR A 4 -46.99 -23.67 -13.55
C THR A 4 -47.58 -24.94 -14.16
N GLY A 5 -47.65 -26.05 -13.40
CA GLY A 5 -48.35 -27.28 -13.76
C GLY A 5 -47.50 -28.41 -14.35
N ARG A 6 -46.18 -28.26 -14.50
CA ARG A 6 -45.30 -29.35 -14.97
C ARG A 6 -44.93 -30.29 -13.82
N SER A 7 -44.76 -31.57 -14.14
CA SER A 7 -44.37 -32.56 -13.14
C SER A 7 -42.91 -32.34 -12.66
N THR A 8 -42.62 -32.81 -11.45
CA THR A 8 -41.24 -32.75 -10.89
C THR A 8 -40.24 -33.58 -11.72
N VAL A 9 -40.71 -34.65 -12.34
CA VAL A 9 -39.90 -35.53 -13.21
C VAL A 9 -39.50 -34.81 -14.51
N GLU A 10 -40.47 -34.17 -15.18
CA GLU A 10 -40.23 -33.40 -16.39
C GLU A 10 -39.31 -32.21 -16.16
N THR A 11 -39.52 -31.52 -15.01
CA THR A 11 -38.66 -30.41 -14.61
C THR A 11 -37.23 -30.87 -14.33
N ALA A 12 -37.07 -32.01 -13.65
CA ALA A 12 -35.77 -32.62 -13.38
C ALA A 12 -35.02 -32.95 -14.69
N ARG A 13 -35.72 -33.59 -15.63
CA ARG A 13 -35.17 -33.90 -16.96
C ARG A 13 -34.76 -32.64 -17.74
N HIS A 14 -35.63 -31.64 -17.72
CA HIS A 14 -35.37 -30.37 -18.46
C HIS A 14 -34.10 -29.65 -17.97
N PHE A 15 -33.86 -29.65 -16.66
CA PHE A 15 -32.69 -28.95 -16.08
C PHE A 15 -31.50 -29.87 -15.81
N GLY A 16 -31.56 -31.16 -16.12
CA GLY A 16 -30.45 -32.10 -15.89
C GLY A 16 -30.18 -32.42 -14.41
N TYR A 17 -31.20 -32.30 -13.52
CA TYR A 17 -31.07 -32.60 -12.10
C TYR A 17 -31.85 -33.87 -11.73
N SER A 18 -31.56 -34.44 -10.55
CA SER A 18 -32.38 -35.51 -10.01
C SER A 18 -33.74 -34.96 -9.52
N GLN A 19 -34.78 -35.80 -9.56
CA GLN A 19 -36.11 -35.44 -9.04
C GLN A 19 -36.07 -34.99 -7.59
N SER A 20 -35.26 -35.63 -6.75
CA SER A 20 -35.10 -35.31 -5.33
C SER A 20 -34.60 -33.89 -5.10
N VAL A 21 -33.75 -33.39 -5.98
CA VAL A 21 -33.27 -31.99 -5.95
C VAL A 21 -34.42 -31.03 -6.24
N ILE A 22 -35.23 -31.31 -7.24
CA ILE A 22 -36.39 -30.46 -7.59
C ILE A 22 -37.40 -30.44 -6.43
N VAL A 23 -37.73 -31.60 -5.85
CA VAL A 23 -38.64 -31.68 -4.68
C VAL A 23 -38.09 -30.85 -3.50
N LYS A 24 -36.80 -30.97 -3.21
CA LYS A 24 -36.14 -30.20 -2.13
C LYS A 24 -36.22 -28.68 -2.37
N TRP A 25 -36.05 -28.22 -3.59
CA TRP A 25 -36.15 -26.79 -3.91
C TRP A 25 -37.61 -26.31 -3.88
N LEU A 26 -38.57 -27.13 -4.31
CA LEU A 26 -40.00 -26.82 -4.20
C LEU A 26 -40.45 -26.67 -2.75
N GLN A 27 -40.02 -27.56 -1.87
CA GLN A 27 -40.31 -27.44 -0.45
C GLN A 27 -39.81 -26.14 0.13
N ARG A 28 -38.63 -25.71 -0.29
CA ARG A 28 -38.05 -24.42 0.12
C ARG A 28 -38.82 -23.23 -0.46
N ALA A 29 -39.21 -23.30 -1.71
CA ALA A 29 -39.97 -22.25 -2.39
C ALA A 29 -41.34 -22.02 -1.73
N ARG A 30 -42.00 -23.07 -1.31
CA ARG A 30 -43.32 -23.01 -0.61
C ARG A 30 -43.27 -22.29 0.74
N LEU A 31 -42.10 -22.18 1.37
CA LEU A 31 -41.89 -21.47 2.63
C LEU A 31 -41.60 -20.00 2.46
N LEU A 32 -41.50 -19.52 1.21
CA LEU A 32 -41.22 -18.14 0.91
C LEU A 32 -42.47 -17.33 0.54
N PRO A 33 -42.50 -16.03 0.72
CA PRO A 33 -43.59 -15.17 0.24
C PRO A 33 -43.83 -15.35 -1.27
N GLN A 34 -45.09 -15.21 -1.72
CA GLN A 34 -45.44 -15.42 -3.15
C GLN A 34 -44.72 -14.52 -4.14
N ASN A 35 -44.19 -13.39 -3.69
CA ASN A 35 -43.42 -12.43 -4.46
C ASN A 35 -41.89 -12.68 -4.43
N ALA A 36 -41.43 -13.76 -3.80
CA ALA A 36 -40.02 -14.08 -3.75
C ALA A 36 -39.51 -14.65 -5.09
N HIS A 37 -38.65 -13.94 -5.78
CA HIS A 37 -38.04 -14.38 -7.04
C HIS A 37 -36.78 -15.22 -6.86
N ILE A 38 -36.23 -15.28 -5.63
CA ILE A 38 -34.96 -15.98 -5.33
C ILE A 38 -35.16 -16.89 -4.12
N ILE A 39 -34.78 -18.16 -4.26
CA ILE A 39 -34.75 -19.11 -3.14
C ILE A 39 -33.35 -19.05 -2.52
N PRO A 40 -33.19 -18.53 -1.28
CA PRO A 40 -31.86 -18.40 -0.68
C PRO A 40 -31.22 -19.76 -0.42
N THR A 41 -29.97 -19.91 -0.78
CA THR A 41 -29.18 -21.10 -0.45
C THR A 41 -28.90 -21.14 1.04
N ARG A 42 -29.22 -22.29 1.69
CA ARG A 42 -28.82 -22.49 3.09
C ARG A 42 -27.31 -22.71 3.16
N THR A 43 -26.66 -22.13 4.17
CA THR A 43 -25.27 -22.44 4.45
C THR A 43 -25.07 -23.93 4.69
N SER A 44 -24.06 -24.52 4.07
CA SER A 44 -23.63 -25.90 4.33
C SER A 44 -22.65 -25.98 5.52
N ARG A 45 -22.35 -24.84 6.15
CA ARG A 45 -21.44 -24.79 7.28
C ARG A 45 -22.04 -25.54 8.48
N PRO A 46 -21.29 -26.46 9.09
CA PRO A 46 -21.77 -27.18 10.28
C PRO A 46 -21.98 -26.19 11.45
N TYR A 47 -23.02 -26.43 12.24
CA TYR A 47 -23.33 -25.61 13.41
C TYR A 47 -22.31 -25.74 14.52
N SER A 48 -21.64 -26.89 14.64
CA SER A 48 -20.58 -27.16 15.60
C SER A 48 -19.39 -27.81 14.88
N HIS A 49 -18.21 -27.62 15.40
CA HIS A 49 -17.00 -28.25 14.92
C HIS A 49 -16.43 -29.14 16.02
N PRO A 50 -16.09 -30.43 15.74
CA PRO A 50 -15.61 -31.37 16.76
C PRO A 50 -14.43 -30.85 17.58
N ASN A 51 -13.56 -30.07 16.94
CA ASN A 51 -12.36 -29.44 17.55
C ASN A 51 -12.60 -27.96 17.93
N ALA A 52 -13.86 -27.56 18.21
CA ALA A 52 -14.10 -26.20 18.71
C ALA A 52 -13.54 -26.08 20.14
N LEU A 53 -12.96 -24.95 20.45
CA LEU A 53 -12.53 -24.66 21.82
C LEU A 53 -13.74 -24.55 22.73
N SER A 54 -13.61 -25.06 23.99
CA SER A 54 -14.60 -24.85 25.02
C SER A 54 -14.80 -23.38 25.35
N HIS A 55 -15.95 -23.02 25.87
CA HIS A 55 -16.22 -21.63 26.29
C HIS A 55 -15.24 -21.17 27.38
N GLU A 56 -14.88 -22.07 28.28
CA GLU A 56 -13.89 -21.81 29.35
C GLU A 56 -12.53 -21.42 28.79
N MET A 57 -12.03 -22.19 27.80
CA MET A 57 -10.77 -21.89 27.13
C MET A 57 -10.81 -20.55 26.39
N ILE A 58 -11.94 -20.24 25.74
CA ILE A 58 -12.12 -18.93 25.06
C ILE A 58 -12.08 -17.80 26.08
N SER A 59 -12.79 -17.92 27.21
CA SER A 59 -12.81 -16.93 28.29
C SER A 59 -11.41 -16.74 28.88
N LEU A 60 -10.69 -17.82 29.11
CA LEU A 60 -9.32 -17.79 29.62
C LEU A 60 -8.36 -17.06 28.66
N ILE A 61 -8.46 -17.31 27.36
CA ILE A 61 -7.65 -16.57 26.37
C ILE A 61 -7.95 -15.07 26.41
N ILE A 62 -9.22 -14.69 26.58
CA ILE A 62 -9.63 -13.28 26.67
C ILE A 62 -9.07 -12.65 27.97
N GLU A 63 -9.17 -13.34 29.10
CA GLU A 63 -8.63 -12.89 30.37
C GLU A 63 -7.12 -12.67 30.28
N TYR A 64 -6.37 -13.64 29.77
CA TYR A 64 -4.94 -13.51 29.56
C TYR A 64 -4.59 -12.31 28.65
N ARG A 65 -5.42 -12.09 27.63
CA ARG A 65 -5.25 -10.94 26.75
C ARG A 65 -5.44 -9.60 27.46
N GLN A 66 -6.46 -9.50 28.29
CA GLN A 66 -6.75 -8.31 29.09
C GLN A 66 -5.67 -8.07 30.13
N ARG A 67 -5.22 -9.13 30.83
CA ARG A 67 -4.20 -9.09 31.87
C ARG A 67 -2.84 -8.70 31.34
N TYR A 68 -2.34 -9.41 30.33
CA TYR A 68 -0.96 -9.24 29.85
C TYR A 68 -0.82 -8.21 28.74
N ARG A 69 -1.86 -7.91 27.98
CA ARG A 69 -1.86 -6.98 26.82
C ARG A 69 -0.73 -7.25 25.81
N ARG A 70 -0.33 -8.53 25.64
CA ARG A 70 0.74 -8.98 24.76
C ARG A 70 0.20 -9.70 23.51
N CYS A 71 1.08 -9.95 22.53
CA CYS A 71 0.70 -10.63 21.28
C CYS A 71 0.25 -12.09 21.51
N ALA A 72 -0.42 -12.67 20.52
CA ALA A 72 -0.94 -14.05 20.59
C ALA A 72 0.16 -15.08 20.89
N PHE A 73 1.37 -14.89 20.40
CA PHE A 73 2.49 -15.80 20.67
C PHE A 73 2.87 -15.82 22.16
N PHE A 74 2.98 -14.64 22.78
CA PHE A 74 3.23 -14.52 24.21
C PHE A 74 2.12 -15.17 25.04
N LEU A 75 0.86 -14.89 24.70
CA LEU A 75 -0.29 -15.48 25.43
C LEU A 75 -0.33 -16.99 25.31
N HIS A 76 -0.05 -17.52 24.13
CA HIS A 76 0.04 -18.96 23.90
C HIS A 76 1.13 -19.61 24.79
N HIS A 77 2.31 -18.97 24.87
CA HIS A 77 3.38 -19.46 25.73
C HIS A 77 2.98 -19.45 27.21
N MET A 78 2.33 -18.38 27.67
CA MET A 78 1.85 -18.29 29.06
C MET A 78 0.78 -19.35 29.38
N LEU A 79 -0.17 -19.57 28.47
CA LEU A 79 -1.20 -20.60 28.60
C LEU A 79 -0.57 -22.00 28.71
N LEU A 80 0.40 -22.31 27.88
CA LEU A 80 1.11 -23.60 27.94
C LEU A 80 1.88 -23.75 29.25
N ARG A 81 2.55 -22.71 29.74
CA ARG A 81 3.28 -22.71 31.00
C ARG A 81 2.35 -22.97 32.19
N ASP A 82 1.14 -22.42 32.12
CA ASP A 82 0.13 -22.56 33.18
C ASP A 82 -0.71 -23.84 33.01
N GLY A 83 -0.26 -24.78 32.15
CA GLY A 83 -0.84 -26.13 31.98
C GLY A 83 -2.00 -26.22 30.98
N HIS A 84 -2.33 -25.16 30.24
CA HIS A 84 -3.44 -25.14 29.30
C HIS A 84 -2.98 -25.48 27.86
N SER A 85 -3.38 -26.66 27.37
CA SER A 85 -3.06 -27.10 26.01
C SER A 85 -3.97 -26.42 24.98
N VAL A 86 -3.42 -25.50 24.22
CA VAL A 86 -4.15 -24.80 23.13
C VAL A 86 -3.19 -24.46 21.99
N SER A 87 -3.61 -24.55 20.75
CA SER A 87 -2.74 -24.17 19.61
C SER A 87 -2.64 -22.66 19.44
N LEU A 88 -1.46 -22.16 18.98
CA LEU A 88 -1.27 -20.76 18.64
C LEU A 88 -2.30 -20.26 17.61
N SER A 89 -2.67 -21.10 16.66
CA SER A 89 -3.69 -20.80 15.64
C SER A 89 -5.07 -20.60 16.26
N SER A 90 -5.40 -21.35 17.30
CA SER A 90 -6.65 -21.19 18.05
C SER A 90 -6.66 -19.90 18.86
N VAL A 91 -5.58 -19.56 19.55
CA VAL A 91 -5.42 -18.26 20.24
C VAL A 91 -5.59 -17.11 19.26
N LYS A 92 -4.92 -17.15 18.10
CA LYS A 92 -5.06 -16.12 17.05
C LYS A 92 -6.51 -15.98 16.56
N ARG A 93 -7.21 -17.10 16.35
CA ARG A 93 -8.61 -17.09 15.90
C ARG A 93 -9.56 -16.49 16.93
N VAL A 94 -9.41 -16.85 18.21
CA VAL A 94 -10.20 -16.26 19.30
C VAL A 94 -9.99 -14.75 19.35
N LEU A 95 -8.73 -14.29 19.42
CA LEU A 95 -8.40 -12.87 19.45
C LEU A 95 -8.93 -12.10 18.24
N LYS A 96 -8.92 -12.71 17.04
CA LYS A 96 -9.47 -12.11 15.83
C LYS A 96 -11.00 -11.98 15.90
N ARG A 97 -11.68 -13.03 16.41
CA ARG A 97 -13.14 -13.06 16.54
C ARG A 97 -13.65 -12.03 17.55
N CYS A 98 -12.89 -11.84 18.64
CA CYS A 98 -13.19 -10.87 19.69
C CYS A 98 -12.62 -9.46 19.39
N GLU A 99 -12.17 -9.19 18.17
CA GLU A 99 -11.54 -7.92 17.74
C GLU A 99 -10.33 -7.49 18.58
N MET A 100 -9.74 -8.43 19.33
CA MET A 100 -8.59 -8.21 20.22
C MET A 100 -7.24 -8.52 19.57
N SER A 101 -7.20 -8.73 18.26
CA SER A 101 -5.98 -9.13 17.54
C SER A 101 -4.89 -8.06 17.51
N ARG A 102 -5.22 -6.79 17.75
CA ARG A 102 -4.29 -5.67 17.69
C ARG A 102 -4.43 -4.70 18.86
N PHE A 103 -3.33 -4.53 19.59
CA PHE A 103 -3.16 -3.43 20.54
C PHE A 103 -2.01 -2.49 20.15
N SER A 104 -1.64 -2.41 18.89
CA SER A 104 -0.62 -1.46 18.49
C SER A 104 -1.22 -0.08 18.40
N ARG A 105 -0.89 0.79 19.37
CA ARG A 105 -1.15 2.23 19.28
C ARG A 105 -0.61 2.82 17.96
N TRP A 106 0.49 2.28 17.44
CA TRP A 106 1.11 2.69 16.19
C TRP A 106 0.17 2.64 15.00
N LYS A 107 -0.64 1.60 14.85
CA LYS A 107 -1.51 1.47 13.65
C LYS A 107 -2.70 2.42 13.63
N LYS A 108 -3.13 2.96 14.77
CA LYS A 108 -4.20 3.96 14.82
C LYS A 108 -3.76 5.35 14.31
N TRP A 109 -2.46 5.63 14.33
CA TRP A 109 -1.91 6.94 13.97
C TRP A 109 -1.48 7.05 12.50
N HIS A 110 -1.41 5.95 11.79
CA HIS A 110 -1.01 5.91 10.38
C HIS A 110 -2.25 5.77 9.50
N ARG A 111 -3.10 6.78 9.49
CA ARG A 111 -4.05 6.97 8.41
C ARG A 111 -3.27 7.62 7.27
N TYR A 112 -2.80 6.79 6.35
CA TYR A 112 -2.22 7.31 5.12
C TYR A 112 -3.32 7.93 4.28
N PRO A 113 -3.17 9.18 3.81
CA PRO A 113 -4.02 9.69 2.75
C PRO A 113 -4.03 8.70 1.57
N PRO A 114 -5.16 8.51 0.89
CA PRO A 114 -5.19 7.66 -0.30
C PRO A 114 -4.13 8.14 -1.29
N ARG A 115 -3.49 7.19 -2.00
CA ARG A 115 -2.55 7.54 -3.07
C ARG A 115 -3.35 8.10 -4.25
N PRO A 116 -3.12 9.35 -4.66
CA PRO A 116 -3.83 9.92 -5.79
C PRO A 116 -3.43 9.24 -7.09
N MET A 117 -4.34 9.19 -8.05
CA MET A 117 -4.01 8.79 -9.42
C MET A 117 -3.27 9.93 -10.11
N ALA A 118 -2.10 9.64 -10.64
CA ALA A 118 -1.22 10.65 -11.27
C ALA A 118 -1.63 10.88 -12.74
N GLU A 119 -2.83 11.42 -12.96
CA GLU A 119 -3.38 11.69 -14.31
C GLU A 119 -2.74 12.90 -14.99
N ARG A 120 -2.18 13.80 -14.23
CA ARG A 120 -1.48 15.01 -14.70
C ARG A 120 -0.19 15.23 -13.92
N PRO A 121 0.81 15.93 -14.51
CA PRO A 121 2.02 16.31 -13.80
C PRO A 121 1.70 17.12 -12.54
N GLY A 122 2.45 16.85 -11.48
CA GLY A 122 2.32 17.54 -10.19
C GLY A 122 1.27 16.95 -9.24
N ILE A 123 0.33 16.10 -9.70
CA ILE A 123 -0.64 15.47 -8.80
C ILE A 123 0.05 14.59 -7.76
N LEU A 124 1.04 13.80 -8.18
CA LEU A 124 1.82 12.94 -7.30
C LEU A 124 3.29 13.01 -7.68
N VAL A 125 4.07 13.53 -6.77
CA VAL A 125 5.54 13.62 -6.88
C VAL A 125 6.15 12.80 -5.75
N GLU A 126 7.06 11.90 -6.10
CA GLU A 126 7.80 11.07 -5.16
C GLU A 126 9.15 11.72 -4.82
N ILE A 127 9.57 11.64 -3.56
CA ILE A 127 10.86 12.16 -3.06
C ILE A 127 11.55 11.07 -2.23
N ASP A 128 12.87 10.98 -2.39
CA ASP A 128 13.72 10.02 -1.68
C ASP A 128 15.16 10.56 -1.58
N THR A 129 16.02 9.83 -0.88
CA THR A 129 17.44 10.14 -0.75
C THR A 129 18.29 8.92 -1.06
N ILE A 130 19.13 9.00 -2.09
CA ILE A 130 20.17 8.00 -2.35
C ILE A 130 21.28 8.17 -1.33
N HIS A 131 21.69 7.07 -0.71
CA HIS A 131 22.82 7.00 0.21
C HIS A 131 23.95 6.25 -0.48
N ASP A 132 25.05 6.92 -0.76
CA ASP A 132 26.19 6.36 -1.47
C ASP A 132 27.44 6.32 -0.61
N GLY A 133 28.17 5.19 -0.65
CA GLY A 133 29.41 4.96 0.05
C GLY A 133 29.29 4.49 1.51
N PRO A 134 30.44 4.25 2.15
CA PRO A 134 30.52 3.75 3.52
C PRO A 134 30.01 4.79 4.52
N HIS A 135 29.73 4.34 5.75
CA HIS A 135 29.12 5.19 6.79
C HIS A 135 29.94 6.47 7.08
N ASP A 136 31.26 6.36 7.07
CA ASP A 136 32.17 7.45 7.45
C ASP A 136 32.47 8.44 6.31
N ASP A 137 32.21 8.04 5.07
CA ASP A 137 32.40 8.85 3.86
C ASP A 137 31.17 8.74 2.96
N ARG A 138 30.00 9.04 3.51
CA ARG A 138 28.75 8.94 2.77
C ARG A 138 28.41 10.24 2.08
N LEU A 139 28.08 10.12 0.79
CA LEU A 139 27.44 11.18 0.02
C LEU A 139 25.97 10.86 -0.18
N TYR A 140 25.18 11.88 -0.39
CA TYR A 140 23.74 11.76 -0.53
C TYR A 140 23.27 12.45 -1.80
N VAL A 141 22.21 11.93 -2.41
CA VAL A 141 21.53 12.62 -3.50
C VAL A 141 20.05 12.65 -3.18
N TYR A 142 19.51 13.83 -2.93
CA TYR A 142 18.06 14.01 -2.89
C TYR A 142 17.51 13.85 -4.30
N THR A 143 16.50 13.05 -4.46
CA THR A 143 15.86 12.76 -5.73
C THR A 143 14.37 13.03 -5.66
N LEU A 144 13.81 13.49 -6.76
CA LEU A 144 12.40 13.78 -6.91
C LEU A 144 11.97 13.34 -8.31
N LEU A 145 10.78 12.71 -8.40
CA LEU A 145 10.20 12.28 -9.66
C LEU A 145 8.68 12.53 -9.69
N ASP A 146 8.22 13.19 -10.74
CA ASP A 146 6.79 13.25 -11.03
C ASP A 146 6.29 11.92 -11.61
N VAL A 147 5.27 11.33 -10.97
CA VAL A 147 4.76 9.99 -11.34
C VAL A 147 4.08 9.97 -12.71
N CYS A 148 3.49 11.07 -13.16
CA CYS A 148 2.84 11.17 -14.46
C CYS A 148 3.85 11.34 -15.60
N SER A 149 4.59 12.44 -15.58
CA SER A 149 5.48 12.83 -16.67
C SER A 149 6.85 12.17 -16.64
N ARG A 150 7.26 11.61 -15.50
CA ARG A 150 8.63 11.13 -15.22
C ARG A 150 9.68 12.26 -15.16
N VAL A 151 9.28 13.52 -15.13
CA VAL A 151 10.21 14.61 -14.89
C VAL A 151 10.93 14.38 -13.57
N ALA A 152 12.25 14.42 -13.62
CA ALA A 152 13.12 14.16 -12.48
C ALA A 152 13.93 15.40 -12.09
N TYR A 153 14.20 15.53 -10.80
CA TYR A 153 15.12 16.51 -10.24
C TYR A 153 15.97 15.85 -9.16
N ALA A 154 17.24 16.21 -9.07
CA ALA A 154 18.18 15.64 -8.11
C ALA A 154 19.23 16.66 -7.69
N VAL A 155 19.66 16.61 -6.44
CA VAL A 155 20.71 17.49 -5.87
C VAL A 155 21.60 16.67 -4.94
N PRO A 156 22.91 16.68 -5.16
CA PRO A 156 23.86 16.02 -4.27
C PRO A 156 24.12 16.86 -3.00
N GLU A 157 24.29 16.20 -1.89
CA GLU A 157 24.52 16.80 -0.58
C GLU A 157 25.52 15.97 0.24
N GLN A 158 26.30 16.64 1.08
CA GLN A 158 27.22 15.96 1.98
C GLN A 158 26.51 15.39 3.24
N HIS A 159 25.40 16.00 3.65
CA HIS A 159 24.63 15.58 4.81
C HIS A 159 23.14 15.65 4.52
N ILE A 160 22.37 14.78 5.16
CA ILE A 160 20.92 14.84 5.13
C ILE A 160 20.37 15.51 6.39
N SER A 161 19.30 16.26 6.23
CA SER A 161 18.52 16.83 7.33
C SER A 161 17.16 17.27 6.86
N THR A 162 16.21 17.40 7.78
CA THR A 162 14.87 17.90 7.49
C THR A 162 14.87 19.28 6.82
N HIS A 163 15.79 20.17 7.20
CA HIS A 163 15.93 21.50 6.57
C HIS A 163 16.44 21.41 5.12
N ARG A 164 17.38 20.48 4.85
CA ARG A 164 17.90 20.25 3.50
C ARG A 164 16.83 19.63 2.60
N SER A 165 16.07 18.68 3.09
CA SER A 165 14.92 18.10 2.37
C SER A 165 13.90 19.20 1.99
N LEU A 166 13.56 20.08 2.93
CA LEU A 166 12.65 21.19 2.66
C LEU A 166 13.22 22.19 1.63
N ARG A 167 14.51 22.54 1.77
CA ARG A 167 15.19 23.40 0.79
C ARG A 167 15.16 22.76 -0.60
N PHE A 168 15.46 21.48 -0.70
CA PHE A 168 15.42 20.73 -1.94
C PHE A 168 14.03 20.79 -2.61
N VAL A 169 12.94 20.52 -1.86
CA VAL A 169 11.56 20.60 -2.39
C VAL A 169 11.24 22.02 -2.87
N ARG A 170 11.60 23.04 -2.10
CA ARG A 170 11.37 24.44 -2.49
C ARG A 170 12.17 24.87 -3.71
N GLN A 171 13.39 24.35 -3.87
CA GLN A 171 14.19 24.56 -5.09
C GLN A 171 13.56 23.84 -6.29
N ALA A 172 13.15 22.60 -6.12
CA ALA A 172 12.43 21.85 -7.15
C ALA A 172 11.16 22.59 -7.60
N GLY A 173 10.36 23.12 -6.68
CA GLY A 173 9.16 23.88 -7.00
C GLY A 173 9.39 25.14 -7.86
N LYS A 174 10.61 25.71 -7.85
CA LYS A 174 10.98 26.84 -8.72
C LYS A 174 11.42 26.42 -10.13
N ILE A 175 11.82 25.16 -10.29
CA ILE A 175 12.40 24.63 -11.54
C ILE A 175 11.38 23.79 -12.31
N LEU A 176 10.51 23.07 -11.58
CA LEU A 176 9.50 22.22 -12.19
C LEU A 176 8.49 23.05 -12.99
N PRO A 177 8.08 22.57 -14.19
CA PRO A 177 7.14 23.29 -15.06
C PRO A 177 5.67 23.13 -14.62
N PHE A 178 5.43 22.64 -13.41
CA PHE A 178 4.10 22.42 -12.82
C PHE A 178 4.14 22.60 -11.30
N SER A 179 2.99 22.87 -10.69
CA SER A 179 2.85 22.93 -9.23
C SER A 179 2.67 21.54 -8.64
N VAL A 180 3.35 21.26 -7.53
CA VAL A 180 3.23 19.99 -6.81
C VAL A 180 2.03 20.03 -5.88
N GLN A 181 1.07 19.12 -6.06
CA GLN A 181 -0.12 18.97 -5.21
C GLN A 181 0.12 17.99 -4.06
N THR A 182 0.63 16.79 -4.39
CA THR A 182 0.94 15.77 -3.38
C THR A 182 2.40 15.37 -3.49
N LEU A 183 3.11 15.50 -2.37
CA LEU A 183 4.47 15.00 -2.20
C LEU A 183 4.44 13.70 -1.40
N GLN A 184 5.05 12.65 -1.91
CA GLN A 184 5.17 11.36 -1.24
C GLN A 184 6.63 11.06 -0.91
N SER A 185 6.90 10.73 0.36
CA SER A 185 8.20 10.26 0.83
C SER A 185 8.12 8.87 1.46
N ASP A 186 9.25 8.31 1.77
CA ASP A 186 9.35 7.21 2.72
C ASP A 186 9.25 7.71 4.18
N HIS A 187 9.64 6.86 5.15
CA HIS A 187 9.67 7.17 6.58
C HIS A 187 11.06 7.60 7.07
N GLY A 188 11.94 8.07 6.19
CA GLY A 188 13.25 8.58 6.57
C GLY A 188 13.18 9.70 7.62
N PRO A 189 14.16 9.80 8.52
CA PRO A 189 14.19 10.84 9.56
C PRO A 189 14.22 12.26 8.99
N GLU A 190 14.75 12.44 7.79
CA GLU A 190 14.77 13.69 7.03
C GLU A 190 13.39 14.16 6.60
N PHE A 191 12.39 13.23 6.50
CA PHE A 191 10.99 13.51 6.20
C PHE A 191 10.12 13.48 7.45
N SER A 192 10.61 14.06 8.52
CA SER A 192 10.01 14.09 9.85
C SER A 192 8.64 14.79 9.88
N LYS A 193 7.97 14.72 11.05
CA LYS A 193 6.71 15.46 11.27
C LYS A 193 6.84 16.97 11.04
N TRP A 194 8.02 17.53 11.31
CA TRP A 194 8.26 18.95 11.05
C TRP A 194 8.32 19.23 9.55
N PHE A 195 8.98 18.38 8.77
CA PHE A 195 8.94 18.44 7.30
C PHE A 195 7.50 18.42 6.80
N THR A 196 6.70 17.45 7.25
CA THR A 196 5.27 17.37 6.90
C THR A 196 4.52 18.67 7.16
N LYS A 197 4.72 19.29 8.34
CA LYS A 197 4.08 20.56 8.68
C LYS A 197 4.46 21.69 7.71
N GLN A 198 5.74 21.76 7.33
CA GLN A 198 6.22 22.78 6.40
C GLN A 198 5.69 22.56 4.98
N ILE A 199 5.64 21.32 4.50
CA ILE A 199 5.07 20.98 3.18
C ILE A 199 3.59 21.35 3.11
N VAL A 200 2.84 21.06 4.17
CA VAL A 200 1.42 21.45 4.27
C VAL A 200 1.25 22.98 4.34
N HIS A 201 2.13 23.67 5.08
CA HIS A 201 2.16 25.14 5.12
C HIS A 201 2.47 25.75 3.73
N ASP A 202 3.33 25.11 2.95
CA ASP A 202 3.66 25.51 1.57
C ASP A 202 2.54 25.15 0.56
N GLY A 203 1.37 24.67 1.03
CA GLY A 203 0.16 24.41 0.23
C GLY A 203 0.11 23.03 -0.43
N MET A 204 1.02 22.12 -0.10
CA MET A 204 1.06 20.76 -0.64
C MET A 204 0.50 19.74 0.33
N VAL A 205 -0.04 18.64 -0.17
CA VAL A 205 -0.36 17.46 0.65
C VAL A 205 0.88 16.61 0.81
N HIS A 206 1.28 16.28 2.04
CA HIS A 206 2.35 15.32 2.29
C HIS A 206 1.80 13.97 2.73
N ARG A 207 2.24 12.91 2.08
CA ARG A 207 1.96 11.53 2.48
C ARG A 207 3.24 10.70 2.58
N HIS A 208 3.27 9.75 3.51
CA HIS A 208 4.30 8.72 3.52
C HIS A 208 3.84 7.50 2.73
N SER A 209 4.78 6.82 2.06
CA SER A 209 4.55 5.52 1.45
C SER A 209 4.10 4.50 2.50
N ARG A 210 3.25 3.57 2.09
CA ARG A 210 2.74 2.54 3.01
C ARG A 210 3.83 1.53 3.32
N VAL A 211 3.97 1.18 4.59
CA VAL A 211 4.94 0.16 5.02
C VAL A 211 4.64 -1.18 4.34
N ARG A 212 5.65 -1.81 3.75
CA ARG A 212 5.56 -3.08 3.00
C ARG A 212 4.69 -3.01 1.75
N GLN A 213 4.67 -1.86 1.08
CA GLN A 213 4.04 -1.67 -0.22
C GLN A 213 5.09 -1.11 -1.20
N PRO A 214 5.95 -1.96 -1.80
CA PRO A 214 7.03 -1.52 -2.70
C PRO A 214 6.50 -0.69 -3.89
N ASN A 215 5.30 -0.99 -4.35
CA ASN A 215 4.68 -0.28 -5.47
C ASN A 215 4.39 1.21 -5.19
N ASP A 216 4.43 1.63 -3.91
CA ASP A 216 4.18 3.04 -3.60
C ASP A 216 5.31 3.96 -4.11
N ASN A 217 6.59 3.50 -4.13
CA ASN A 217 7.75 4.28 -4.58
C ASN A 217 8.46 3.68 -5.81
N ALA A 218 7.84 2.74 -6.51
CA ALA A 218 8.47 1.98 -7.58
C ALA A 218 9.04 2.86 -8.73
N HIS A 219 8.40 4.00 -9.01
CA HIS A 219 8.85 4.90 -10.07
C HIS A 219 10.12 5.64 -9.68
N LEU A 220 10.18 6.14 -8.46
CA LEU A 220 11.36 6.82 -7.95
C LEU A 220 12.51 5.84 -7.70
N GLU A 221 12.24 4.64 -7.17
CA GLU A 221 13.24 3.58 -7.03
C GLU A 221 13.87 3.22 -8.39
N ARG A 222 13.05 3.16 -9.45
CA ARG A 222 13.56 2.95 -10.81
C ARG A 222 14.42 4.10 -11.28
N PHE A 223 14.03 5.35 -11.00
CA PHE A 223 14.85 6.52 -11.32
C PHE A 223 16.17 6.53 -10.54
N ASN A 224 16.12 6.24 -9.24
CA ASN A 224 17.30 6.16 -8.38
C ASN A 224 18.32 5.17 -8.93
N ARG A 225 17.87 3.98 -9.35
CA ARG A 225 18.75 3.01 -10.03
C ARG A 225 19.29 3.57 -11.34
N THR A 226 18.46 4.22 -12.14
CA THR A 226 18.86 4.75 -13.44
C THR A 226 19.93 5.84 -13.30
N ILE A 227 19.77 6.81 -12.38
CA ILE A 227 20.78 7.85 -12.16
C ILE A 227 22.08 7.28 -11.59
N GLN A 228 22.00 6.23 -10.75
CA GLN A 228 23.19 5.53 -10.26
C GLN A 228 23.95 4.89 -11.43
N GLU A 229 23.31 4.03 -12.21
CA GLU A 229 23.93 3.27 -13.31
C GLU A 229 24.41 4.17 -14.47
N GLU A 230 23.67 5.22 -14.80
CA GLU A 230 23.93 6.05 -15.99
C GLU A 230 24.74 7.31 -15.69
N CYS A 231 24.80 7.77 -14.42
CA CYS A 231 25.52 8.98 -14.03
C CYS A 231 26.52 8.73 -12.90
N LEU A 232 26.04 8.40 -11.69
CA LEU A 232 26.90 8.40 -10.50
C LEU A 232 28.04 7.38 -10.57
N ASP A 233 27.79 6.18 -11.10
CA ASP A 233 28.81 5.10 -11.24
C ASP A 233 29.82 5.40 -12.34
N ARG A 234 29.59 6.42 -13.17
CA ARG A 234 30.44 6.77 -14.32
C ARG A 234 31.33 7.99 -14.08
N ILE A 235 31.18 8.65 -12.96
CA ILE A 235 31.92 9.87 -12.62
C ILE A 235 32.63 9.70 -11.28
N PRO A 236 33.72 10.50 -11.04
CA PRO A 236 34.41 10.46 -9.76
C PRO A 236 33.46 10.71 -8.58
N ARG A 237 33.52 9.84 -7.57
CA ARG A 237 32.71 9.95 -6.36
C ARG A 237 33.19 11.13 -5.51
N SER A 238 32.72 12.31 -5.82
CA SER A 238 32.94 13.53 -5.03
C SER A 238 31.77 14.49 -5.16
N LEU A 239 31.50 15.25 -4.10
CA LEU A 239 30.41 16.23 -4.11
C LEU A 239 30.58 17.24 -5.27
N LYS A 240 31.81 17.69 -5.53
CA LYS A 240 32.13 18.65 -6.60
C LYS A 240 31.81 18.07 -8.00
N SER A 241 32.19 16.83 -8.27
CA SER A 241 31.86 16.14 -9.53
C SER A 241 30.36 15.99 -9.69
N TRP A 242 29.67 15.55 -8.65
CA TRP A 242 28.24 15.35 -8.69
C TRP A 242 27.43 16.64 -8.85
N GLN A 243 27.89 17.73 -8.22
CA GLN A 243 27.28 19.06 -8.40
C GLN A 243 27.38 19.58 -9.83
N LYS A 244 28.42 19.18 -10.54
CA LYS A 244 28.62 19.54 -11.95
C LYS A 244 27.83 18.63 -12.90
N GLU A 245 27.93 17.32 -12.71
CA GLU A 245 27.50 16.35 -13.71
C GLU A 245 25.98 15.97 -13.56
N ILE A 246 25.42 15.97 -12.34
CA ILE A 246 23.99 15.66 -12.15
C ILE A 246 23.07 16.63 -12.92
N PRO A 247 23.27 17.95 -12.93
CA PRO A 247 22.46 18.87 -13.74
C PRO A 247 22.51 18.57 -15.24
N GLU A 248 23.71 18.21 -15.77
CA GLU A 248 23.91 17.81 -17.18
C GLU A 248 23.11 16.52 -17.47
N TYR A 249 23.28 15.51 -16.62
CA TYR A 249 22.53 14.26 -16.74
C TYR A 249 21.01 14.49 -16.68
N LEU A 250 20.51 15.35 -15.80
CA LEU A 250 19.08 15.65 -15.72
C LEU A 250 18.54 16.35 -16.97
N ARG A 251 19.34 17.18 -17.64
CA ARG A 251 18.97 17.76 -18.94
C ARG A 251 18.78 16.65 -19.98
N TYR A 252 19.73 15.73 -20.08
CA TYR A 252 19.63 14.56 -20.94
C TYR A 252 18.42 13.68 -20.55
N TYR A 253 18.30 13.32 -19.26
CA TYR A 253 17.21 12.47 -18.75
C TYR A 253 15.82 13.03 -19.06
N ASN A 254 15.60 14.32 -18.81
CA ASN A 254 14.30 14.97 -19.01
C ASN A 254 14.03 15.35 -20.47
N GLY A 255 15.06 15.64 -21.26
CA GLY A 255 14.91 16.24 -22.59
C GLY A 255 15.19 15.31 -23.76
N GLU A 256 16.06 14.32 -23.59
CA GLU A 256 16.60 13.53 -24.70
C GLU A 256 16.41 12.03 -24.52
N ARG A 257 16.47 11.53 -23.28
CA ARG A 257 16.39 10.11 -22.98
C ARG A 257 14.98 9.54 -23.21
N PRO A 258 14.81 8.51 -24.09
CA PRO A 258 13.51 7.86 -24.26
C PRO A 258 13.16 7.00 -23.05
N HIS A 259 11.90 7.02 -22.61
CA HIS A 259 11.42 6.26 -21.47
C HIS A 259 10.35 5.24 -21.84
N MET A 260 10.63 3.96 -21.63
CA MET A 260 9.69 2.87 -21.93
C MET A 260 8.34 3.05 -21.21
N GLY A 261 8.36 3.52 -19.95
CA GLY A 261 7.15 3.70 -19.14
C GLY A 261 6.20 4.81 -19.60
N ILE A 262 6.64 5.65 -20.55
CA ILE A 262 5.87 6.73 -21.18
C ILE A 262 5.95 6.63 -22.71
N GLN A 263 5.89 5.40 -23.23
CA GLN A 263 5.82 5.11 -24.68
C GLN A 263 7.02 5.65 -25.46
N MET A 264 8.23 5.50 -24.94
CA MET A 264 9.47 5.98 -25.55
C MET A 264 9.57 7.51 -25.74
N LYS A 265 8.67 8.27 -25.13
CA LYS A 265 8.75 9.73 -25.07
C LYS A 265 9.72 10.17 -23.99
N THR A 266 10.19 11.42 -24.11
CA THR A 266 10.93 12.09 -23.04
C THR A 266 9.96 12.72 -22.03
N PRO A 267 10.36 12.95 -20.78
CA PRO A 267 9.56 13.69 -19.81
C PRO A 267 9.11 15.06 -20.30
N ASN A 268 9.98 15.79 -20.98
CA ASN A 268 9.66 17.11 -21.53
C ASN A 268 8.62 17.05 -22.66
N GLU A 269 8.60 15.98 -23.46
CA GLU A 269 7.55 15.78 -24.48
C GLU A 269 6.19 15.53 -23.83
N ILE A 270 6.13 14.78 -22.72
CA ILE A 270 4.90 14.60 -21.95
C ILE A 270 4.39 15.94 -21.40
N ILE A 271 5.29 16.78 -20.85
CA ILE A 271 4.89 18.11 -20.35
C ILE A 271 4.34 18.99 -21.47
N LYS A 272 4.97 18.97 -22.65
CA LYS A 272 4.54 19.77 -23.81
C LYS A 272 3.22 19.31 -24.39
N ALA A 273 2.90 18.02 -24.30
CA ALA A 273 1.66 17.42 -24.83
C ALA A 273 0.41 17.70 -23.95
N ILE A 274 0.59 18.17 -22.72
CA ILE A 274 -0.52 18.44 -21.80
C ILE A 274 -0.96 19.90 -21.96
N PRO A 275 -2.25 20.17 -22.23
CA PRO A 275 -2.76 21.53 -22.34
C PRO A 275 -2.47 22.31 -21.05
N ARG A 276 -1.92 23.51 -21.19
CA ARG A 276 -1.82 24.47 -20.08
C ARG A 276 -3.22 25.05 -19.86
N TYR A 277 -3.84 24.68 -18.74
CA TYR A 277 -5.08 25.31 -18.26
C TYR A 277 -4.74 26.44 -17.28
#